data_04f712055c896503d44361723d8bd049
#
_entry.id   04f712055c896503d44361723d8bd049
#
_cell.length_a   1.000
_cell.length_b   1.000
_cell.length_c   1.000
_cell.angle_alpha   90.00
_cell.angle_beta   90.00
_cell.angle_gamma   90.00
#
_symmetry.space_group_name_H-M   'P 1'
#
loop_
_entity.id
_entity.type
_entity.pdbx_description
1 polymer ?
#
loop_
_entity_poly.entity_id
_entity_poly.type
_entity_poly.pdbx_seq_one_letter_code
_entity_poly.pdbx_strand_id
1 'polypeptide(L)'
;MTTPRPVIVGTGIAGLWTAWRLASEGQATVVVTKESLADSASAWAQGGIAVALGPGDSPSQHAADTLAASDGLADPEAVRILTSEGPSRVYELLALGARFDRGPDGRLRLGLEAAHTRPRIIHAGGDRTGAALIGCLAQVVRCHPLIELLEHTEVVRLVDEGDRVTGVAVLPGSGAGYVLRASAVVLATGGVGQLYAVTTNPRVATADGWALAHHVGAQLRDIEFLQFHPTALKLPGVNPAPLVSEAVRGAGALLVDRTGRRFALETDARGELAPRDMVARAVAVADATGGAWLDARGIADFPAVFPGITAMLARHRLDPLHDLIPVAPALHYAMGGVLTDLQGRSTRPGLWAAGEVASTGVHGANRLASNSLLEGLVFADRAGRALATDLRAQSSPPVSGGPETAIQRDTGADAASEPILAEMRELMTANVGLQRSEGSLLHAEQELTRLAGATPLDAWRTHNQLLVARLITTAARRRRESRGGHRRSDYPPAALKRETA
;
A
#
# COMPACT_ATOMS: atom_id res chain seq x y z
N MET A 1 15.18 -35.31 3.95
CA MET A 1 15.12 -33.83 3.93
C MET A 1 13.93 -33.42 3.09
N THR A 2 13.00 -32.63 3.61
CA THR A 2 11.83 -32.14 2.83
C THR A 2 12.32 -31.10 1.81
N THR A 3 11.80 -31.18 0.59
CA THR A 3 12.12 -30.18 -0.45
C THR A 3 11.73 -28.78 0.03
N PRO A 4 12.61 -27.76 -0.09
CA PRO A 4 12.27 -26.40 0.29
C PRO A 4 11.07 -25.90 -0.49
N ARG A 5 10.10 -25.31 0.22
CA ARG A 5 8.88 -24.73 -0.35
C ARG A 5 9.04 -23.23 -0.57
N PRO A 6 8.31 -22.60 -1.49
CA PRO A 6 8.25 -21.15 -1.56
C PRO A 6 7.67 -20.57 -0.27
N VAL A 7 8.24 -19.46 0.19
CA VAL A 7 7.81 -18.71 1.38
C VAL A 7 7.23 -17.36 0.94
N ILE A 8 6.01 -17.08 1.37
CA ILE A 8 5.32 -15.80 1.13
C ILE A 8 5.32 -15.00 2.43
N VAL A 9 5.77 -13.77 2.39
CA VAL A 9 5.88 -12.87 3.54
C VAL A 9 4.80 -11.81 3.47
N GLY A 10 3.79 -11.92 4.33
CA GLY A 10 2.65 -11.01 4.41
C GLY A 10 1.33 -11.63 3.96
N THR A 11 0.23 -11.19 4.59
CA THR A 11 -1.13 -11.71 4.42
C THR A 11 -2.14 -10.66 3.94
N GLY A 12 -1.64 -9.61 3.29
CA GLY A 12 -2.49 -8.74 2.47
C GLY A 12 -3.04 -9.49 1.25
N ILE A 13 -3.86 -8.81 0.45
CA ILE A 13 -4.50 -9.41 -0.72
C ILE A 13 -3.50 -10.07 -1.67
N ALA A 14 -2.33 -9.45 -1.88
CA ALA A 14 -1.28 -9.98 -2.74
C ALA A 14 -0.68 -11.29 -2.19
N GLY A 15 -0.38 -11.33 -0.89
CA GLY A 15 0.19 -12.53 -0.26
C GLY A 15 -0.77 -13.71 -0.27
N LEU A 16 -2.02 -13.50 0.15
CA LEU A 16 -3.05 -14.55 0.16
C LEU A 16 -3.36 -15.05 -1.25
N TRP A 17 -3.41 -14.14 -2.25
CA TRP A 17 -3.64 -14.53 -3.63
C TRP A 17 -2.47 -15.33 -4.22
N THR A 18 -1.23 -14.89 -3.95
CA THR A 18 -0.03 -15.64 -4.38
C THR A 18 -0.01 -17.04 -3.79
N ALA A 19 -0.32 -17.18 -2.48
CA ALA A 19 -0.38 -18.47 -1.79
C ALA A 19 -1.43 -19.40 -2.42
N TRP A 20 -2.64 -18.88 -2.61
CA TRP A 20 -3.71 -19.62 -3.27
C TRP A 20 -3.34 -20.02 -4.70
N ARG A 21 -2.74 -19.10 -5.47
CA ARG A 21 -2.33 -19.41 -6.86
C ARG A 21 -1.26 -20.49 -6.92
N LEU A 22 -0.22 -20.41 -6.10
CA LEU A 22 0.81 -21.45 -6.01
C LEU A 22 0.22 -22.81 -5.64
N ALA A 23 -0.66 -22.86 -4.64
CA ALA A 23 -1.33 -24.06 -4.21
C ALA A 23 -2.25 -24.63 -5.30
N SER A 24 -2.97 -23.77 -6.05
CA SER A 24 -3.78 -24.16 -7.21
C SER A 24 -2.96 -24.74 -8.36
N GLU A 25 -1.68 -24.35 -8.46
CA GLU A 25 -0.69 -24.90 -9.40
C GLU A 25 0.04 -26.15 -8.84
N GLY A 26 -0.41 -26.69 -7.70
CA GLY A 26 0.14 -27.88 -7.05
C GLY A 26 1.40 -27.63 -6.23
N GLN A 27 1.77 -26.40 -5.94
CA GLN A 27 2.96 -26.04 -5.16
C GLN A 27 2.61 -25.89 -3.68
N ALA A 28 3.13 -26.78 -2.84
CA ALA A 28 3.06 -26.59 -1.38
C ALA A 28 3.85 -25.33 -0.97
N THR A 29 3.25 -24.47 -0.15
CA THR A 29 3.80 -23.15 0.18
C THR A 29 3.65 -22.82 1.67
N VAL A 30 4.49 -21.93 2.18
CA VAL A 30 4.43 -21.39 3.54
C VAL A 30 4.12 -19.91 3.48
N VAL A 31 3.14 -19.45 4.24
CA VAL A 31 2.80 -18.04 4.42
C VAL A 31 3.20 -17.61 5.82
N VAL A 32 3.97 -16.53 5.92
CA VAL A 32 4.46 -15.98 7.19
C VAL A 32 3.90 -14.58 7.37
N THR A 33 3.31 -14.31 8.54
CA THR A 33 2.83 -12.96 8.90
C THR A 33 3.15 -12.61 10.35
N LYS A 34 3.59 -11.37 10.57
CA LYS A 34 4.00 -10.89 11.90
C LYS A 34 2.84 -10.73 12.88
N GLU A 35 1.64 -10.49 12.35
CA GLU A 35 0.40 -10.36 13.14
C GLU A 35 -0.62 -11.40 12.67
N SER A 36 -1.89 -11.21 13.03
CA SER A 36 -2.97 -12.06 12.54
C SER A 36 -3.29 -11.76 11.07
N LEU A 37 -3.98 -12.69 10.39
CA LEU A 37 -4.44 -12.52 9.01
C LEU A 37 -5.31 -11.26 8.81
N ALA A 38 -6.01 -10.80 9.83
CA ALA A 38 -6.89 -9.64 9.78
C ALA A 38 -6.11 -8.31 9.83
N ASP A 39 -4.84 -8.32 10.27
CA ASP A 39 -4.04 -7.13 10.50
C ASP A 39 -3.22 -6.77 9.26
N SER A 40 -3.91 -6.32 8.22
CA SER A 40 -3.27 -5.87 6.98
C SER A 40 -3.90 -4.58 6.46
N ALA A 41 -3.12 -3.78 5.71
CA ALA A 41 -3.65 -2.60 5.03
C ALA A 41 -4.79 -2.98 4.06
N SER A 42 -4.73 -4.15 3.45
CA SER A 42 -5.81 -4.67 2.59
C SER A 42 -7.10 -4.90 3.36
N ALA A 43 -7.06 -5.41 4.60
CA ALA A 43 -8.27 -5.59 5.42
C ALA A 43 -8.91 -4.25 5.83
N TRP A 44 -8.12 -3.19 5.91
CA TRP A 44 -8.58 -1.85 6.28
C TRP A 44 -9.06 -1.03 5.08
N ALA A 45 -8.95 -1.55 3.85
CA ALA A 45 -9.37 -0.85 2.65
C ALA A 45 -10.90 -0.62 2.65
N GLN A 46 -11.30 0.66 2.76
CA GLN A 46 -12.69 1.10 2.70
C GLN A 46 -13.19 1.23 1.26
N GLY A 47 -12.29 1.62 0.33
CA GLY A 47 -12.58 1.74 -1.10
C GLY A 47 -12.81 0.39 -1.77
N GLY A 48 -13.23 0.44 -3.04
CA GLY A 48 -13.49 -0.74 -3.84
C GLY A 48 -12.31 -1.22 -4.68
N ILE A 49 -12.63 -2.05 -5.66
CA ILE A 49 -11.73 -2.47 -6.73
C ILE A 49 -12.17 -1.79 -8.03
N ALA A 50 -11.24 -1.09 -8.69
CA ALA A 50 -11.46 -0.54 -10.00
C ALA A 50 -11.37 -1.64 -11.06
N VAL A 51 -12.44 -1.92 -11.78
CA VAL A 51 -12.47 -2.96 -12.83
C VAL A 51 -13.52 -2.67 -13.88
N ALA A 52 -13.15 -2.75 -15.15
CA ALA A 52 -14.04 -2.48 -16.27
C ALA A 52 -15.00 -3.64 -16.51
N LEU A 53 -16.16 -3.63 -15.81
CA LEU A 53 -17.25 -4.63 -15.92
C LEU A 53 -18.59 -4.01 -16.30
N GLY A 54 -18.67 -2.67 -16.34
CA GLY A 54 -19.89 -1.94 -16.63
C GLY A 54 -20.20 -1.82 -18.12
N PRO A 55 -21.48 -1.63 -18.48
CA PRO A 55 -21.86 -1.33 -19.85
C PRO A 55 -21.20 -0.02 -20.32
N GLY A 56 -20.59 -0.04 -21.50
CA GLY A 56 -19.90 1.13 -22.08
C GLY A 56 -18.54 1.46 -21.46
N ASP A 57 -18.02 0.61 -20.56
CA ASP A 57 -16.64 0.66 -20.07
C ASP A 57 -15.79 -0.45 -20.71
N SER A 58 -14.48 -0.27 -20.68
CA SER A 58 -13.53 -1.24 -21.24
C SER A 58 -12.18 -1.19 -20.53
N PRO A 59 -11.39 -2.28 -20.56
CA PRO A 59 -10.01 -2.27 -20.09
C PRO A 59 -9.16 -1.12 -20.68
N SER A 60 -9.39 -0.75 -21.94
CA SER A 60 -8.65 0.35 -22.58
C SER A 60 -9.04 1.73 -22.01
N GLN A 61 -10.32 1.96 -21.68
CA GLN A 61 -10.74 3.20 -20.99
C GLN A 61 -10.18 3.24 -19.56
N HIS A 62 -10.17 2.11 -18.84
CA HIS A 62 -9.54 2.04 -17.53
C HIS A 62 -8.02 2.29 -17.60
N ALA A 63 -7.36 1.75 -18.66
CA ALA A 63 -5.95 2.03 -18.90
C ALA A 63 -5.69 3.51 -19.17
N ALA A 64 -6.52 4.16 -19.99
CA ALA A 64 -6.39 5.58 -20.26
C ALA A 64 -6.51 6.44 -18.98
N ASP A 65 -7.49 6.17 -18.12
CA ASP A 65 -7.63 6.85 -16.83
C ASP A 65 -6.43 6.61 -15.91
N THR A 66 -5.89 5.38 -15.88
CA THR A 66 -4.71 5.03 -15.07
C THR A 66 -3.47 5.78 -15.56
N LEU A 67 -3.22 5.81 -16.88
CA LEU A 67 -2.11 6.54 -17.48
C LEU A 67 -2.24 8.05 -17.23
N ALA A 68 -3.43 8.61 -17.38
CA ALA A 68 -3.68 10.03 -17.13
C ALA A 68 -3.41 10.42 -15.66
N ALA A 69 -3.78 9.56 -14.71
CA ALA A 69 -3.55 9.80 -13.28
C ALA A 69 -2.07 9.67 -12.86
N SER A 70 -1.28 8.90 -13.60
CA SER A 70 0.10 8.54 -13.26
C SER A 70 1.13 9.66 -13.47
N ASP A 71 0.72 10.79 -14.00
CA ASP A 71 1.57 11.93 -14.35
C ASP A 71 2.75 11.55 -15.27
N GLY A 72 2.48 10.66 -16.25
CA GLY A 72 3.38 10.28 -17.34
C GLY A 72 4.54 9.35 -16.95
N LEU A 73 4.52 8.74 -15.77
CA LEU A 73 5.57 7.80 -15.33
C LEU A 73 5.12 6.34 -15.24
N ALA A 74 3.84 6.04 -15.46
CA ALA A 74 3.40 4.64 -15.50
C ALA A 74 3.96 3.93 -16.73
N ASP A 75 4.27 2.65 -16.56
CA ASP A 75 4.61 1.75 -17.67
C ASP A 75 3.31 1.35 -18.40
N PRO A 76 3.14 1.73 -19.69
CA PRO A 76 1.93 1.43 -20.43
C PRO A 76 1.62 -0.07 -20.52
N GLU A 77 2.63 -0.93 -20.56
CA GLU A 77 2.44 -2.38 -20.61
C GLU A 77 1.96 -2.93 -19.27
N ALA A 78 2.53 -2.47 -18.14
CA ALA A 78 2.05 -2.82 -16.81
C ALA A 78 0.59 -2.37 -16.60
N VAL A 79 0.23 -1.16 -17.06
CA VAL A 79 -1.15 -0.67 -17.02
C VAL A 79 -2.07 -1.49 -17.89
N ARG A 80 -1.67 -1.86 -19.10
CA ARG A 80 -2.44 -2.73 -20.00
C ARG A 80 -2.71 -4.09 -19.34
N ILE A 81 -1.70 -4.68 -18.72
CA ILE A 81 -1.82 -5.95 -17.99
C ILE A 81 -2.84 -5.80 -16.84
N LEU A 82 -2.66 -4.79 -15.99
CA LEU A 82 -3.56 -4.55 -14.86
C LEU A 82 -5.02 -4.53 -15.32
N THR A 83 -5.30 -3.74 -16.34
CA THR A 83 -6.68 -3.45 -16.76
C THR A 83 -7.28 -4.59 -17.58
N SER A 84 -6.48 -5.29 -18.41
CA SER A 84 -6.98 -6.41 -19.22
C SER A 84 -7.18 -7.70 -18.42
N GLU A 85 -6.34 -7.98 -17.43
CA GLU A 85 -6.44 -9.18 -16.60
C GLU A 85 -7.36 -8.98 -15.38
N GLY A 86 -7.61 -7.73 -15.00
CA GLY A 86 -8.44 -7.36 -13.85
C GLY A 86 -9.83 -8.01 -13.82
N PRO A 87 -10.62 -7.98 -14.91
CA PRO A 87 -11.93 -8.64 -14.96
C PRO A 87 -11.87 -10.13 -14.58
N SER A 88 -10.90 -10.85 -15.12
CA SER A 88 -10.73 -12.29 -14.83
C SER A 88 -10.43 -12.55 -13.36
N ARG A 89 -9.60 -11.69 -12.72
CA ARG A 89 -9.29 -11.82 -11.28
C ARG A 89 -10.51 -11.59 -10.40
N VAL A 90 -11.37 -10.65 -10.77
CA VAL A 90 -12.63 -10.41 -10.05
C VAL A 90 -13.59 -11.59 -10.21
N TYR A 91 -13.68 -12.19 -11.39
CA TYR A 91 -14.50 -13.40 -11.58
C TYR A 91 -13.96 -14.59 -10.77
N GLU A 92 -12.65 -14.76 -10.66
CA GLU A 92 -12.04 -15.78 -9.78
C GLU A 92 -12.36 -15.50 -8.30
N LEU A 93 -12.30 -14.24 -7.84
CA LEU A 93 -12.74 -13.90 -6.47
C LEU A 93 -14.20 -14.28 -6.21
N LEU A 94 -15.09 -14.00 -7.17
CA LEU A 94 -16.50 -14.41 -7.08
C LEU A 94 -16.64 -15.94 -7.00
N ALA A 95 -15.86 -16.68 -7.80
CA ALA A 95 -15.87 -18.14 -7.77
C ALA A 95 -15.32 -18.71 -6.44
N LEU A 96 -14.40 -18.00 -5.77
CA LEU A 96 -13.90 -18.32 -4.43
C LEU A 96 -14.88 -17.95 -3.30
N GLY A 97 -16.01 -17.30 -3.64
CA GLY A 97 -17.05 -16.95 -2.67
C GLY A 97 -17.05 -15.50 -2.20
N ALA A 98 -16.22 -14.62 -2.77
CA ALA A 98 -16.29 -13.19 -2.46
C ALA A 98 -17.65 -12.62 -2.85
N ARG A 99 -18.22 -11.78 -1.97
CA ARG A 99 -19.54 -11.18 -2.16
C ARG A 99 -19.40 -9.68 -2.34
N PHE A 100 -19.63 -9.22 -3.56
CA PHE A 100 -19.71 -7.80 -3.90
C PHE A 100 -21.15 -7.30 -3.85
N ASP A 101 -21.33 -6.01 -3.59
CA ASP A 101 -22.62 -5.35 -3.53
C ASP A 101 -23.30 -5.38 -4.90
N ARG A 102 -24.62 -5.61 -4.87
CA ARG A 102 -25.45 -5.73 -6.09
C ARG A 102 -26.60 -4.73 -6.05
N GLY A 103 -27.02 -4.31 -7.21
CA GLY A 103 -28.26 -3.55 -7.38
C GLY A 103 -29.50 -4.43 -7.25
N PRO A 104 -30.71 -3.80 -7.26
CA PRO A 104 -31.98 -4.51 -7.25
C PRO A 104 -32.18 -5.48 -8.45
N ASP A 105 -31.46 -5.23 -9.55
CA ASP A 105 -31.44 -6.06 -10.76
C ASP A 105 -30.44 -7.27 -10.65
N GLY A 106 -29.82 -7.46 -9.49
CA GLY A 106 -28.86 -8.53 -9.24
C GLY A 106 -27.47 -8.31 -9.86
N ARG A 107 -27.26 -7.22 -10.61
CA ARG A 107 -25.95 -6.88 -11.20
C ARG A 107 -25.03 -6.27 -10.15
N LEU A 108 -23.71 -6.31 -10.41
CA LEU A 108 -22.73 -5.63 -9.56
C LEU A 108 -23.03 -4.13 -9.53
N ARG A 109 -23.06 -3.57 -8.33
CA ARG A 109 -23.19 -2.12 -8.14
C ARG A 109 -21.84 -1.46 -8.43
N LEU A 110 -21.84 -0.50 -9.37
CA LEU A 110 -20.64 0.21 -9.79
C LEU A 110 -20.66 1.63 -9.24
N GLY A 111 -19.56 2.01 -8.57
CA GLY A 111 -19.32 3.38 -8.10
C GLY A 111 -18.39 4.15 -9.03
N LEU A 112 -18.40 5.47 -8.88
CA LEU A 112 -17.48 6.40 -9.53
C LEU A 112 -16.61 7.06 -8.46
N GLU A 113 -15.29 6.96 -8.60
CA GLU A 113 -14.33 7.67 -7.75
C GLU A 113 -13.55 8.70 -8.57
N ALA A 114 -12.82 9.60 -7.89
CA ALA A 114 -12.08 10.69 -8.52
C ALA A 114 -11.10 10.18 -9.61
N ALA A 115 -10.96 10.97 -10.64
CA ALA A 115 -10.13 10.72 -11.81
C ALA A 115 -10.53 9.51 -12.68
N HIS A 116 -11.61 8.80 -12.35
CA HIS A 116 -12.23 7.83 -13.26
C HIS A 116 -13.24 8.52 -14.20
N THR A 117 -13.24 8.14 -15.47
CA THR A 117 -14.20 8.65 -16.46
C THR A 117 -15.47 7.82 -16.54
N ARG A 118 -15.51 6.61 -15.93
CA ARG A 118 -16.63 5.68 -15.94
C ARG A 118 -16.86 5.06 -14.55
N PRO A 119 -18.10 4.76 -14.18
CA PRO A 119 -18.40 3.95 -12.99
C PRO A 119 -17.82 2.53 -13.17
N ARG A 120 -16.80 2.18 -12.38
CA ARG A 120 -16.15 0.86 -12.44
C ARG A 120 -15.72 0.33 -11.09
N ILE A 121 -16.04 1.03 -10.00
CA ILE A 121 -15.59 0.62 -8.67
C ILE A 121 -16.61 -0.32 -8.08
N ILE A 122 -16.21 -1.57 -7.80
CA ILE A 122 -17.03 -2.55 -7.09
C ILE A 122 -16.69 -2.56 -5.60
N HIS A 123 -17.72 -2.62 -4.76
CA HIS A 123 -17.57 -2.62 -3.31
C HIS A 123 -18.13 -3.91 -2.71
N ALA A 124 -17.74 -4.22 -1.48
CA ALA A 124 -18.28 -5.32 -0.70
C ALA A 124 -18.64 -4.82 0.71
N GLY A 125 -19.92 -4.94 1.09
CA GLY A 125 -20.42 -4.44 2.37
C GLY A 125 -20.29 -2.92 2.52
N GLY A 126 -20.54 -2.17 1.44
CA GLY A 126 -20.39 -0.72 1.37
C GLY A 126 -18.91 -0.32 1.42
N ASP A 127 -18.48 0.28 2.53
CA ASP A 127 -17.11 0.74 2.78
C ASP A 127 -16.23 -0.28 3.53
N ARG A 128 -16.50 -1.59 3.37
CA ARG A 128 -15.77 -2.69 4.04
C ARG A 128 -15.15 -3.69 3.06
N THR A 129 -14.86 -3.25 1.85
CA THR A 129 -14.40 -4.12 0.76
C THR A 129 -13.18 -4.94 1.16
N GLY A 130 -12.17 -4.30 1.76
CA GLY A 130 -10.96 -4.98 2.22
C GLY A 130 -11.24 -6.11 3.21
N ALA A 131 -12.01 -5.82 4.26
CA ALA A 131 -12.36 -6.82 5.28
C ALA A 131 -13.10 -8.02 4.68
N ALA A 132 -14.05 -7.78 3.77
CA ALA A 132 -14.79 -8.84 3.10
C ALA A 132 -13.90 -9.73 2.22
N LEU A 133 -12.99 -9.13 1.45
CA LEU A 133 -12.08 -9.87 0.57
C LEU A 133 -11.01 -10.65 1.34
N ILE A 134 -10.41 -10.02 2.35
CA ILE A 134 -9.41 -10.69 3.21
C ILE A 134 -10.07 -11.83 3.98
N GLY A 135 -11.29 -11.64 4.51
CA GLY A 135 -12.05 -12.72 5.17
C GLY A 135 -12.30 -13.91 4.25
N CYS A 136 -12.69 -13.67 3.00
CA CYS A 136 -12.88 -14.71 2.00
C CYS A 136 -11.56 -15.45 1.69
N LEU A 137 -10.50 -14.72 1.34
CA LEU A 137 -9.22 -15.32 0.98
C LEU A 137 -8.54 -16.02 2.18
N ALA A 138 -8.67 -15.48 3.39
CA ALA A 138 -8.18 -16.11 4.61
C ALA A 138 -8.83 -17.49 4.82
N GLN A 139 -10.14 -17.60 4.59
CA GLN A 139 -10.84 -18.89 4.68
C GLN A 139 -10.33 -19.87 3.63
N VAL A 140 -10.14 -19.42 2.39
CA VAL A 140 -9.59 -20.26 1.30
C VAL A 140 -8.20 -20.77 1.66
N VAL A 141 -7.30 -19.87 2.12
CA VAL A 141 -5.92 -20.20 2.48
C VAL A 141 -5.86 -21.16 3.68
N ARG A 142 -6.63 -20.90 4.74
CA ARG A 142 -6.67 -21.77 5.94
C ARG A 142 -7.16 -23.18 5.65
N CYS A 143 -8.07 -23.34 4.71
CA CYS A 143 -8.63 -24.66 4.36
C CYS A 143 -7.82 -25.39 3.29
N HIS A 144 -6.80 -24.79 2.67
CA HIS A 144 -6.09 -25.41 1.56
C HIS A 144 -4.96 -26.32 2.06
N PRO A 145 -4.95 -27.64 1.71
CA PRO A 145 -4.01 -28.63 2.28
C PRO A 145 -2.53 -28.38 1.90
N LEU A 146 -2.26 -27.61 0.85
CA LEU A 146 -0.91 -27.28 0.41
C LEU A 146 -0.38 -25.95 0.99
N ILE A 147 -1.14 -25.27 1.85
CA ILE A 147 -0.72 -23.99 2.43
C ILE A 147 -0.52 -24.16 3.93
N GLU A 148 0.70 -23.92 4.39
CA GLU A 148 1.03 -23.77 5.80
C GLU A 148 1.04 -22.29 6.18
N LEU A 149 0.36 -21.93 7.28
CA LEU A 149 0.25 -20.54 7.73
C LEU A 149 0.96 -20.38 9.09
N LEU A 150 1.91 -19.46 9.15
CA LEU A 150 2.64 -19.06 10.34
C LEU A 150 2.24 -17.62 10.72
N GLU A 151 1.20 -17.50 11.55
CA GLU A 151 0.76 -16.23 12.15
C GLU A 151 1.68 -15.86 13.33
N HIS A 152 1.72 -14.58 13.71
CA HIS A 152 2.56 -14.06 14.81
C HIS A 152 4.03 -14.46 14.65
N THR A 153 4.51 -14.48 13.41
CA THR A 153 5.87 -14.86 13.06
C THR A 153 6.47 -13.79 12.16
N GLU A 154 7.49 -13.12 12.63
CA GLU A 154 8.12 -12.01 11.93
C GLU A 154 9.32 -12.51 11.12
N VAL A 155 9.43 -12.05 9.87
CA VAL A 155 10.63 -12.24 9.05
C VAL A 155 11.60 -11.11 9.38
N VAL A 156 12.73 -11.45 9.97
CA VAL A 156 13.72 -10.46 10.45
C VAL A 156 14.88 -10.27 9.47
N ARG A 157 15.12 -11.25 8.59
CA ARG A 157 16.19 -11.20 7.59
C ARG A 157 15.88 -12.17 6.44
N LEU A 158 16.25 -11.80 5.22
CA LEU A 158 16.37 -12.76 4.10
C LEU A 158 17.70 -13.51 4.23
N VAL A 159 17.66 -14.80 3.95
CA VAL A 159 18.87 -15.64 3.90
C VAL A 159 19.26 -15.80 2.45
N ASP A 160 20.50 -15.47 2.12
CA ASP A 160 21.05 -15.62 0.78
C ASP A 160 22.33 -16.48 0.78
N GLU A 161 22.54 -17.18 -0.31
CA GLU A 161 23.75 -17.96 -0.60
C GLU A 161 24.28 -17.52 -1.97
N GLY A 162 25.45 -16.91 -1.95
CA GLY A 162 26.02 -16.29 -3.13
C GLY A 162 25.19 -15.10 -3.61
N ASP A 163 24.59 -15.25 -4.79
CA ASP A 163 23.76 -14.22 -5.43
C ASP A 163 22.25 -14.47 -5.29
N ARG A 164 21.82 -15.55 -4.62
CA ARG A 164 20.44 -16.03 -4.57
C ARG A 164 19.88 -16.03 -3.16
N VAL A 165 18.63 -15.58 -3.02
CA VAL A 165 17.84 -15.75 -1.78
C VAL A 165 17.36 -17.20 -1.67
N THR A 166 17.67 -17.85 -0.53
CA THR A 166 17.42 -19.27 -0.25
C THR A 166 16.58 -19.52 0.99
N GLY A 167 16.08 -18.46 1.64
CA GLY A 167 15.25 -18.59 2.83
C GLY A 167 14.98 -17.29 3.55
N VAL A 168 14.36 -17.43 4.70
CA VAL A 168 14.08 -16.34 5.64
C VAL A 168 14.47 -16.73 7.05
N ALA A 169 14.99 -15.80 7.81
CA ALA A 169 15.15 -15.90 9.24
C ALA A 169 13.88 -15.37 9.89
N VAL A 170 13.23 -16.19 10.72
CA VAL A 170 11.95 -15.89 11.35
C VAL A 170 12.04 -15.85 12.85
N LEU A 171 11.24 -14.97 13.45
CA LEU A 171 11.09 -14.83 14.90
C LEU A 171 9.61 -15.02 15.26
N PRO A 172 9.22 -16.19 15.78
CA PRO A 172 7.86 -16.42 16.27
C PRO A 172 7.54 -15.56 17.50
N GLY A 173 6.29 -15.22 17.71
CA GLY A 173 5.82 -14.49 18.89
C GLY A 173 6.15 -15.22 20.21
N SER A 174 6.32 -16.55 20.17
CA SER A 174 6.80 -17.39 21.25
C SER A 174 7.88 -18.38 20.75
N GLY A 175 8.90 -18.65 21.55
CA GLY A 175 9.99 -19.56 21.17
C GLY A 175 11.23 -18.84 20.62
N ALA A 176 12.21 -19.61 20.16
CA ALA A 176 13.44 -19.11 19.55
C ALA A 176 13.24 -18.86 18.05
N GLY A 177 13.98 -17.91 17.51
CA GLY A 177 14.04 -17.68 16.08
C GLY A 177 14.79 -18.81 15.36
N TYR A 178 14.40 -19.05 14.10
CA TYR A 178 14.99 -20.09 13.26
C TYR A 178 15.04 -19.67 11.79
N VAL A 179 15.81 -20.42 11.02
CA VAL A 179 15.87 -20.23 9.56
C VAL A 179 14.88 -21.18 8.89
N LEU A 180 13.97 -20.60 8.10
CA LEU A 180 13.08 -21.32 7.20
C LEU A 180 13.67 -21.30 5.80
N ARG A 181 14.20 -22.44 5.34
CA ARG A 181 14.73 -22.59 3.98
C ARG A 181 13.62 -22.53 2.96
N ALA A 182 13.87 -21.84 1.85
CA ALA A 182 12.89 -21.60 0.80
C ALA A 182 13.47 -21.85 -0.60
N SER A 183 12.66 -22.40 -1.49
CA SER A 183 12.98 -22.47 -2.94
C SER A 183 12.91 -21.09 -3.61
N ALA A 184 12.07 -20.21 -3.08
CA ALA A 184 11.97 -18.80 -3.40
C ALA A 184 11.24 -18.05 -2.26
N VAL A 185 11.45 -16.74 -2.17
CA VAL A 185 10.75 -15.86 -1.23
C VAL A 185 9.94 -14.83 -2.01
N VAL A 186 8.67 -14.66 -1.66
CA VAL A 186 7.78 -13.62 -2.22
C VAL A 186 7.49 -12.60 -1.14
N LEU A 187 7.92 -11.36 -1.32
CA LEU A 187 7.55 -10.25 -0.45
C LEU A 187 6.15 -9.73 -0.83
N ALA A 188 5.25 -9.70 0.13
CA ALA A 188 3.90 -9.13 0.04
C ALA A 188 3.57 -8.33 1.32
N THR A 189 4.58 -7.64 1.84
CA THR A 189 4.62 -7.03 3.18
C THR A 189 3.88 -5.68 3.27
N GLY A 190 3.35 -5.18 2.16
CA GLY A 190 2.65 -3.89 2.13
C GLY A 190 3.60 -2.69 2.12
N GLY A 191 3.10 -1.55 2.58
CA GLY A 191 3.73 -0.25 2.42
C GLY A 191 4.55 0.25 3.61
N VAL A 192 4.72 1.58 3.68
CA VAL A 192 5.68 2.28 4.52
C VAL A 192 5.04 3.31 5.46
N GLY A 193 3.72 3.24 5.67
CA GLY A 193 2.96 4.32 6.33
C GLY A 193 3.46 4.70 7.70
N GLN A 194 3.94 3.75 8.48
CA GLN A 194 4.41 3.97 9.85
C GLN A 194 5.77 4.70 9.94
N LEU A 195 6.34 5.12 8.81
CA LEU A 195 7.47 6.06 8.79
C LEU A 195 7.02 7.53 8.96
N TYR A 196 5.71 7.79 9.02
CA TYR A 196 5.11 9.14 9.11
C TYR A 196 4.23 9.27 10.35
N ALA A 197 4.22 10.44 10.97
CA ALA A 197 3.41 10.72 12.15
C ALA A 197 1.91 10.65 11.86
N VAL A 198 1.49 11.05 10.65
CA VAL A 198 0.10 11.00 10.22
C VAL A 198 -0.04 10.05 9.02
N THR A 199 -0.62 8.90 9.28
CA THR A 199 -0.84 7.86 8.26
C THR A 199 -2.17 7.14 8.47
N THR A 200 -2.79 6.70 7.38
CA THR A 200 -3.98 5.83 7.41
C THR A 200 -3.62 4.35 7.43
N ASN A 201 -2.34 4.00 7.37
CA ASN A 201 -1.87 2.62 7.32
C ASN A 201 -1.85 1.98 8.71
N PRO A 202 -2.19 0.69 8.83
CA PRO A 202 -2.11 -0.04 10.10
C PRO A 202 -0.68 -0.07 10.63
N ARG A 203 -0.54 -0.36 11.92
CA ARG A 203 0.76 -0.39 12.64
C ARG A 203 1.76 -1.37 12.04
N VAL A 204 1.30 -2.36 11.28
CA VAL A 204 2.13 -3.35 10.59
C VAL A 204 2.87 -2.80 9.36
N ALA A 205 2.50 -1.62 8.84
CA ALA A 205 3.09 -1.04 7.64
C ALA A 205 4.41 -0.29 7.93
N THR A 206 5.42 -1.00 8.37
CA THR A 206 6.70 -0.51 8.91
C THR A 206 7.85 -0.54 7.91
N ALA A 207 7.57 -0.69 6.60
CA ALA A 207 8.56 -0.73 5.51
C ALA A 207 9.51 -1.95 5.51
N ASP A 208 9.18 -3.00 6.25
CA ASP A 208 10.06 -4.16 6.43
C ASP A 208 10.52 -4.78 5.10
N GLY A 209 9.60 -4.93 4.14
CA GLY A 209 9.93 -5.54 2.84
C GLY A 209 10.96 -4.76 2.04
N TRP A 210 10.94 -3.43 2.12
CA TRP A 210 11.95 -2.60 1.44
C TRP A 210 13.31 -2.73 2.11
N ALA A 211 13.35 -2.75 3.44
CA ALA A 211 14.60 -2.98 4.18
C ALA A 211 15.17 -4.37 3.89
N LEU A 212 14.33 -5.41 3.96
CA LEU A 212 14.71 -6.79 3.67
C LEU A 212 15.28 -6.94 2.25
N ALA A 213 14.60 -6.36 1.25
CA ALA A 213 15.05 -6.40 -0.14
C ALA A 213 16.37 -5.65 -0.33
N HIS A 214 16.51 -4.47 0.29
CA HIS A 214 17.72 -3.66 0.21
C HIS A 214 18.94 -4.38 0.81
N HIS A 215 18.79 -5.06 1.96
CA HIS A 215 19.87 -5.79 2.63
C HIS A 215 20.47 -6.91 1.77
N VAL A 216 19.70 -7.53 0.89
CA VAL A 216 20.21 -8.56 -0.04
C VAL A 216 20.58 -7.98 -1.41
N GLY A 217 20.60 -6.66 -1.57
CA GLY A 217 21.01 -5.98 -2.79
C GLY A 217 19.98 -5.95 -3.91
N ALA A 218 18.69 -6.23 -3.61
CA ALA A 218 17.62 -6.01 -4.57
C ALA A 218 17.40 -4.52 -4.81
N GLN A 219 17.14 -4.13 -6.06
CA GLN A 219 16.91 -2.73 -6.41
C GLN A 219 15.54 -2.24 -5.95
N LEU A 220 15.49 -1.01 -5.46
CA LEU A 220 14.27 -0.26 -5.20
C LEU A 220 14.11 0.81 -6.27
N ARG A 221 12.85 1.08 -6.71
CA ARG A 221 12.53 2.06 -7.73
C ARG A 221 11.38 2.96 -7.30
N ASP A 222 11.47 4.26 -7.60
CA ASP A 222 10.40 5.24 -7.45
C ASP A 222 9.87 5.40 -6.02
N ILE A 223 10.72 5.10 -5.01
CA ILE A 223 10.35 5.07 -3.58
C ILE A 223 10.03 6.45 -2.99
N GLU A 224 10.38 7.53 -3.67
CA GLU A 224 10.01 8.91 -3.33
C GLU A 224 8.57 9.27 -3.69
N PHE A 225 7.88 8.46 -4.52
CA PHE A 225 6.49 8.68 -4.85
C PHE A 225 5.57 8.07 -3.80
N LEU A 226 5.14 8.95 -2.91
CA LEU A 226 4.25 8.64 -1.79
C LEU A 226 2.94 9.41 -1.96
N GLN A 227 1.82 8.70 -1.85
CA GLN A 227 0.49 9.29 -1.97
C GLN A 227 -0.09 9.61 -0.60
N PHE A 228 -0.45 10.87 -0.39
CA PHE A 228 -1.19 11.31 0.78
C PHE A 228 -2.69 11.33 0.47
N HIS A 229 -3.49 10.69 1.34
CA HIS A 229 -4.93 10.76 1.23
C HIS A 229 -5.42 12.09 1.81
N PRO A 230 -6.28 12.84 1.10
CA PRO A 230 -6.68 14.18 1.53
C PRO A 230 -7.58 14.20 2.77
N THR A 231 -8.33 13.15 3.04
CA THR A 231 -9.42 13.13 4.02
C THR A 231 -9.24 12.04 5.08
N ALA A 232 -8.10 12.03 5.77
CA ALA A 232 -7.98 11.34 7.06
C ALA A 232 -8.62 12.20 8.16
N LEU A 233 -9.27 11.56 9.13
CA LEU A 233 -9.86 12.26 10.27
C LEU A 233 -8.76 12.92 11.09
N LYS A 234 -8.85 14.23 11.30
CA LYS A 234 -7.86 15.01 12.05
C LYS A 234 -8.09 14.85 13.55
N LEU A 235 -7.33 13.95 14.15
CA LEU A 235 -7.37 13.70 15.59
C LEU A 235 -5.94 13.79 16.15
N PRO A 236 -5.66 14.75 17.05
CA PRO A 236 -4.33 14.88 17.66
C PRO A 236 -3.90 13.61 18.39
N GLY A 237 -2.67 13.13 18.12
CA GLY A 237 -2.09 11.97 18.80
C GLY A 237 -2.68 10.61 18.40
N VAL A 238 -3.55 10.54 17.41
CA VAL A 238 -4.12 9.27 16.89
C VAL A 238 -3.33 8.79 15.68
N ASN A 239 -2.63 7.68 15.81
CA ASN A 239 -1.93 6.98 14.76
C ASN A 239 -2.23 5.46 14.89
N PRO A 240 -2.80 4.83 13.86
CA PRO A 240 -3.19 5.36 12.54
C PRO A 240 -4.37 6.35 12.59
N ALA A 241 -4.34 7.36 11.70
CA ALA A 241 -5.45 8.27 11.51
C ALA A 241 -6.62 7.56 10.80
N PRO A 242 -7.85 7.61 11.34
CA PRO A 242 -8.99 6.97 10.69
C PRO A 242 -9.26 7.59 9.31
N LEU A 243 -9.49 6.73 8.32
CA LEU A 243 -9.74 7.17 6.94
C LEU A 243 -11.22 7.52 6.74
N VAL A 244 -11.49 8.66 6.11
CA VAL A 244 -12.77 8.92 5.44
C VAL A 244 -12.52 8.77 3.93
N SER A 245 -13.00 7.68 3.35
CA SER A 245 -12.63 7.27 2.00
C SER A 245 -13.06 8.25 0.91
N GLU A 246 -12.46 8.12 -0.25
CA GLU A 246 -12.77 8.92 -1.44
C GLU A 246 -14.22 8.73 -1.91
N ALA A 247 -14.79 7.56 -1.68
CA ALA A 247 -16.18 7.27 -2.02
C ALA A 247 -17.17 8.29 -1.40
N VAL A 248 -16.84 8.86 -0.23
CA VAL A 248 -17.67 9.89 0.41
C VAL A 248 -17.67 11.18 -0.42
N ARG A 249 -16.49 11.58 -0.98
CA ARG A 249 -16.41 12.70 -1.92
C ARG A 249 -17.09 12.39 -3.25
N GLY A 250 -16.95 11.16 -3.72
CA GLY A 250 -17.69 10.64 -4.89
C GLY A 250 -19.21 10.66 -4.71
N ALA A 251 -19.70 10.49 -3.48
CA ALA A 251 -21.11 10.59 -3.15
C ALA A 251 -21.61 12.03 -2.95
N GLY A 252 -20.73 13.05 -3.08
CA GLY A 252 -21.12 14.45 -3.07
C GLY A 252 -20.68 15.25 -1.83
N ALA A 253 -19.85 14.70 -0.93
CA ALA A 253 -19.32 15.49 0.16
C ALA A 253 -18.36 16.60 -0.34
N LEU A 254 -18.42 17.76 0.31
CA LEU A 254 -17.68 18.95 -0.06
C LEU A 254 -16.52 19.24 0.92
N LEU A 255 -15.42 19.77 0.39
CA LEU A 255 -14.30 20.25 1.20
C LEU A 255 -14.46 21.73 1.49
N VAL A 256 -14.61 22.08 2.76
CA VAL A 256 -14.86 23.45 3.21
C VAL A 256 -13.84 23.90 4.25
N ASP A 257 -13.57 25.21 4.26
CA ASP A 257 -12.80 25.89 5.33
C ASP A 257 -13.72 26.29 6.50
N ARG A 258 -13.15 26.91 7.53
CA ARG A 258 -13.89 27.38 8.72
C ARG A 258 -15.04 28.37 8.42
N THR A 259 -15.04 28.99 7.25
CA THR A 259 -16.07 29.94 6.83
C THR A 259 -17.19 29.27 6.02
N GLY A 260 -17.07 27.97 5.73
CA GLY A 260 -17.95 27.23 4.85
C GLY A 260 -17.61 27.40 3.35
N ARG A 261 -16.52 28.07 3.01
CA ARG A 261 -16.08 28.26 1.62
C ARG A 261 -15.51 26.95 1.06
N ARG A 262 -15.98 26.55 -0.12
CA ARG A 262 -15.52 25.37 -0.85
C ARG A 262 -14.20 25.65 -1.57
N PHE A 263 -13.07 25.33 -0.94
CA PHE A 263 -11.74 25.70 -1.42
C PHE A 263 -11.18 24.78 -2.53
N ALA A 264 -11.68 23.57 -2.68
CA ALA A 264 -11.14 22.61 -3.65
C ALA A 264 -11.27 23.11 -5.11
N LEU A 265 -12.33 23.85 -5.42
CA LEU A 265 -12.57 24.46 -6.75
C LEU A 265 -11.53 25.53 -7.16
N GLU A 266 -10.82 26.11 -6.19
CA GLU A 266 -9.76 27.09 -6.49
C GLU A 266 -8.49 26.43 -7.01
N THR A 267 -8.33 25.13 -6.72
CA THR A 267 -7.16 24.35 -7.14
C THR A 267 -7.40 23.67 -8.50
N ASP A 268 -8.60 23.14 -8.73
CA ASP A 268 -8.97 22.44 -9.96
C ASP A 268 -10.49 22.52 -10.18
N ALA A 269 -10.92 22.67 -11.42
CA ALA A 269 -12.33 22.78 -11.76
C ALA A 269 -13.15 21.53 -11.39
N ARG A 270 -12.52 20.36 -11.22
CA ARG A 270 -13.16 19.11 -10.74
C ARG A 270 -13.41 19.13 -9.24
N GLY A 271 -12.85 20.09 -8.50
CA GLY A 271 -13.00 20.25 -7.05
C GLY A 271 -12.56 19.00 -6.28
N GLU A 272 -13.47 18.44 -5.50
CA GLU A 272 -13.23 17.26 -4.65
C GLU A 272 -12.90 15.98 -5.43
N LEU A 273 -13.20 15.94 -6.72
CA LEU A 273 -12.94 14.83 -7.64
C LEU A 273 -11.65 15.02 -8.47
N ALA A 274 -10.86 16.03 -8.18
CA ALA A 274 -9.52 16.18 -8.74
C ALA A 274 -8.57 15.05 -8.24
N PRO A 275 -7.42 14.81 -8.89
CA PRO A 275 -6.43 13.84 -8.44
C PRO A 275 -6.02 14.05 -6.98
N ARG A 276 -5.77 12.94 -6.28
CA ARG A 276 -5.52 12.94 -4.82
C ARG A 276 -4.41 13.87 -4.38
N ASP A 277 -3.32 13.92 -5.14
CA ASP A 277 -2.17 14.80 -4.86
C ASP A 277 -2.56 16.29 -4.86
N MET A 278 -3.45 16.70 -5.78
CA MET A 278 -3.96 18.07 -5.86
C MET A 278 -4.88 18.38 -4.68
N VAL A 279 -5.84 17.49 -4.40
CA VAL A 279 -6.78 17.67 -3.28
C VAL A 279 -6.06 17.65 -1.94
N ALA A 280 -5.07 16.76 -1.76
CA ALA A 280 -4.29 16.69 -0.51
C ALA A 280 -3.52 18.00 -0.25
N ARG A 281 -2.95 18.62 -1.30
CA ARG A 281 -2.29 19.93 -1.17
C ARG A 281 -3.29 21.05 -0.83
N ALA A 282 -4.47 21.05 -1.45
CA ALA A 282 -5.50 22.03 -1.14
C ALA A 282 -5.97 21.91 0.32
N VAL A 283 -6.19 20.70 0.79
CA VAL A 283 -6.53 20.41 2.20
C VAL A 283 -5.41 20.86 3.15
N ALA A 284 -4.14 20.59 2.81
CA ALA A 284 -3.00 21.01 3.63
C ALA A 284 -2.91 22.54 3.77
N VAL A 285 -3.17 23.26 2.68
CA VAL A 285 -3.19 24.75 2.70
C VAL A 285 -4.35 25.27 3.55
N ALA A 286 -5.54 24.75 3.38
CA ALA A 286 -6.71 25.11 4.18
C ALA A 286 -6.50 24.78 5.67
N ASP A 287 -5.92 23.62 5.97
CA ASP A 287 -5.62 23.19 7.32
C ASP A 287 -4.60 24.09 8.03
N ALA A 288 -3.56 24.52 7.32
CA ALA A 288 -2.56 25.44 7.84
C ALA A 288 -3.11 26.87 8.06
N THR A 289 -4.19 27.25 7.38
CA THR A 289 -4.79 28.62 7.45
C THR A 289 -6.04 28.71 8.31
N GLY A 290 -6.39 27.65 9.02
CA GLY A 290 -7.51 27.71 9.97
C GLY A 290 -8.36 26.46 10.07
N GLY A 291 -8.03 25.41 9.34
CA GLY A 291 -8.69 24.09 9.36
C GLY A 291 -9.35 23.73 8.04
N ALA A 292 -9.49 22.43 7.83
CA ALA A 292 -10.22 21.85 6.68
C ALA A 292 -11.25 20.84 7.19
N TRP A 293 -12.43 20.85 6.60
CA TRP A 293 -13.52 19.94 6.96
C TRP A 293 -14.14 19.31 5.71
N LEU A 294 -14.63 18.11 5.91
CA LEU A 294 -15.48 17.44 4.92
C LEU A 294 -16.95 17.60 5.36
N ASP A 295 -17.75 18.23 4.54
CA ASP A 295 -19.20 18.39 4.71
C ASP A 295 -19.92 17.26 3.97
N ALA A 296 -20.39 16.27 4.73
CA ALA A 296 -21.13 15.12 4.22
C ALA A 296 -22.63 15.21 4.50
N ARG A 297 -23.12 16.29 5.11
CA ARG A 297 -24.51 16.47 5.56
C ARG A 297 -25.53 16.42 4.41
N GLY A 298 -25.10 16.69 3.17
CA GLY A 298 -25.94 16.60 1.97
C GLY A 298 -26.10 15.18 1.40
N ILE A 299 -25.43 14.18 1.97
CA ILE A 299 -25.52 12.80 1.48
C ILE A 299 -26.70 12.10 2.15
N ALA A 300 -27.76 11.85 1.36
CA ALA A 300 -28.88 11.04 1.82
C ALA A 300 -28.40 9.62 2.18
N ASP A 301 -28.98 9.04 3.23
CA ASP A 301 -28.72 7.67 3.68
C ASP A 301 -27.24 7.35 3.98
N PHE A 302 -26.45 8.35 4.39
CA PHE A 302 -25.02 8.17 4.68
C PHE A 302 -24.72 6.93 5.53
N PRO A 303 -25.46 6.63 6.63
CA PRO A 303 -25.20 5.43 7.45
C PRO A 303 -25.43 4.11 6.70
N ALA A 304 -26.33 4.08 5.75
CA ALA A 304 -26.60 2.87 4.95
C ALA A 304 -25.55 2.65 3.86
N VAL A 305 -25.05 3.75 3.28
CA VAL A 305 -24.03 3.70 2.21
C VAL A 305 -22.63 3.48 2.79
N PHE A 306 -22.32 4.11 3.94
CA PHE A 306 -21.00 4.10 4.60
C PHE A 306 -21.10 3.61 6.05
N PRO A 307 -21.51 2.36 6.30
CA PRO A 307 -21.73 1.86 7.66
C PRO A 307 -20.46 1.79 8.50
N GLY A 308 -19.31 1.52 7.88
CA GLY A 308 -18.02 1.46 8.55
C GLY A 308 -17.53 2.85 8.97
N ILE A 309 -17.62 3.83 8.06
CA ILE A 309 -17.26 5.23 8.35
C ILE A 309 -18.18 5.81 9.40
N THR A 310 -19.49 5.55 9.32
CA THR A 310 -20.45 5.99 10.34
C THR A 310 -20.09 5.45 11.73
N ALA A 311 -19.80 4.14 11.83
CA ALA A 311 -19.40 3.54 13.10
C ALA A 311 -18.05 4.08 13.60
N MET A 312 -17.12 4.38 12.71
CA MET A 312 -15.83 5.00 13.02
C MET A 312 -16.03 6.43 13.54
N LEU A 313 -16.79 7.27 12.85
CA LEU A 313 -17.09 8.65 13.26
C LEU A 313 -17.79 8.70 14.63
N ALA A 314 -18.76 7.82 14.86
CA ALA A 314 -19.48 7.72 16.13
C ALA A 314 -18.57 7.42 17.32
N ARG A 315 -17.50 6.62 17.16
CA ARG A 315 -16.47 6.40 18.19
C ARG A 315 -15.75 7.68 18.59
N HIS A 316 -15.68 8.64 17.66
CA HIS A 316 -15.07 9.95 17.87
C HIS A 316 -16.11 11.05 18.14
N ARG A 317 -17.38 10.68 18.44
CA ARG A 317 -18.49 11.60 18.75
C ARG A 317 -18.81 12.57 17.62
N LEU A 318 -18.68 12.11 16.37
CA LEU A 318 -19.05 12.84 15.16
C LEU A 318 -20.23 12.16 14.48
N ASP A 319 -21.23 12.96 14.09
CA ASP A 319 -22.37 12.54 13.30
C ASP A 319 -22.28 13.15 11.89
N PRO A 320 -22.04 12.35 10.84
CA PRO A 320 -21.89 12.88 9.48
C PRO A 320 -23.15 13.57 8.90
N LEU A 321 -24.31 13.38 9.53
CA LEU A 321 -25.55 14.06 9.15
C LEU A 321 -25.68 15.46 9.73
N HIS A 322 -24.93 15.77 10.79
CA HIS A 322 -25.04 17.02 11.53
C HIS A 322 -23.71 17.79 11.65
N ASP A 323 -22.59 17.07 11.72
CA ASP A 323 -21.28 17.66 12.00
C ASP A 323 -20.43 17.81 10.73
N LEU A 324 -19.60 18.85 10.71
CA LEU A 324 -18.46 18.94 9.81
C LEU A 324 -17.35 18.01 10.29
N ILE A 325 -16.83 17.16 9.41
CA ILE A 325 -15.81 16.17 9.73
C ILE A 325 -14.43 16.82 9.56
N PRO A 326 -13.64 17.03 10.64
CA PRO A 326 -12.31 17.62 10.53
C PRO A 326 -11.36 16.67 9.79
N VAL A 327 -10.67 17.16 8.77
CA VAL A 327 -9.80 16.34 7.93
C VAL A 327 -8.42 16.96 7.75
N ALA A 328 -7.42 16.10 7.57
CA ALA A 328 -6.06 16.46 7.21
C ALA A 328 -5.47 15.42 6.23
N PRO A 329 -4.44 15.79 5.45
CA PRO A 329 -3.73 14.81 4.64
C PRO A 329 -2.95 13.83 5.51
N ALA A 330 -2.96 12.56 5.11
CA ALA A 330 -2.21 11.49 5.78
C ALA A 330 -1.52 10.60 4.74
N LEU A 331 -0.32 10.09 5.06
CA LEU A 331 0.32 9.10 4.20
C LEU A 331 -0.57 7.87 4.08
N HIS A 332 -0.77 7.42 2.83
CA HIS A 332 -1.78 6.41 2.51
C HIS A 332 -1.24 5.26 1.66
N TYR A 333 -0.39 5.54 0.68
CA TYR A 333 0.09 4.54 -0.27
C TYR A 333 1.47 4.89 -0.82
N ALA A 334 2.30 3.87 -1.08
CA ALA A 334 3.57 3.99 -1.76
C ALA A 334 3.47 3.44 -3.20
N MET A 335 3.80 4.27 -4.21
CA MET A 335 3.74 3.85 -5.62
C MET A 335 4.99 3.11 -6.08
N GLY A 336 6.14 3.41 -5.48
CA GLY A 336 7.40 2.71 -5.69
C GLY A 336 7.57 1.50 -4.80
N GLY A 337 8.75 0.87 -4.86
CA GLY A 337 9.06 -0.31 -4.05
C GLY A 337 10.18 -1.17 -4.64
N VAL A 338 10.17 -2.45 -4.31
CA VAL A 338 11.07 -3.44 -4.89
C VAL A 338 10.85 -3.52 -6.40
N LEU A 339 11.90 -3.22 -7.17
CA LEU A 339 11.82 -3.30 -8.64
C LEU A 339 11.56 -4.73 -9.09
N THR A 340 10.48 -4.91 -9.84
CA THR A 340 10.10 -6.21 -10.42
C THR A 340 9.94 -6.15 -11.92
N ASP A 341 10.07 -7.32 -12.57
CA ASP A 341 9.52 -7.51 -13.91
C ASP A 341 7.98 -7.66 -13.86
N LEU A 342 7.36 -7.80 -15.02
CA LEU A 342 5.90 -7.95 -15.14
C LEU A 342 5.37 -9.30 -14.59
N GLN A 343 6.25 -10.20 -14.18
CA GLN A 343 5.95 -11.46 -13.51
C GLN A 343 6.22 -11.45 -12.02
N GLY A 344 6.70 -10.33 -11.45
CA GLY A 344 6.99 -10.18 -10.03
C GLY A 344 8.39 -10.65 -9.60
N ARG A 345 9.29 -11.02 -10.53
CA ARG A 345 10.69 -11.32 -10.21
C ARG A 345 11.43 -10.04 -9.86
N SER A 346 12.13 -10.03 -8.73
CA SER A 346 13.01 -8.91 -8.39
C SER A 346 14.35 -9.00 -9.14
N THR A 347 15.21 -7.99 -8.96
CA THR A 347 16.58 -8.00 -9.50
C THR A 347 17.50 -8.99 -8.76
N ARG A 348 17.05 -9.59 -7.66
CA ARG A 348 17.81 -10.57 -6.88
C ARG A 348 17.23 -11.98 -7.12
N PRO A 349 18.00 -12.94 -7.65
CA PRO A 349 17.54 -14.31 -7.86
C PRO A 349 16.94 -14.92 -6.58
N GLY A 350 15.87 -15.69 -6.72
CA GLY A 350 15.16 -16.30 -5.59
C GLY A 350 14.25 -15.35 -4.80
N LEU A 351 14.25 -14.04 -5.11
CA LEU A 351 13.40 -13.03 -4.49
C LEU A 351 12.36 -12.50 -5.49
N TRP A 352 11.12 -12.46 -5.04
CA TRP A 352 9.94 -11.97 -5.75
C TRP A 352 9.23 -10.92 -4.93
N ALA A 353 8.40 -10.09 -5.54
CA ALA A 353 7.54 -9.16 -4.81
C ALA A 353 6.21 -8.94 -5.54
N ALA A 354 5.13 -8.72 -4.77
CA ALA A 354 3.80 -8.43 -5.29
C ALA A 354 2.99 -7.53 -4.33
N GLY A 355 2.09 -6.72 -4.88
CA GLY A 355 1.32 -5.71 -4.15
C GLY A 355 2.17 -4.49 -3.79
N GLU A 356 1.73 -3.70 -2.81
CA GLU A 356 2.30 -2.37 -2.50
C GLU A 356 3.80 -2.36 -2.18
N VAL A 357 4.40 -3.48 -1.78
CA VAL A 357 5.86 -3.58 -1.56
C VAL A 357 6.65 -3.52 -2.87
N ALA A 358 6.00 -3.83 -4.01
CA ALA A 358 6.62 -3.93 -5.33
C ALA A 358 6.44 -2.64 -6.15
N SER A 359 7.45 -2.30 -6.95
CA SER A 359 7.33 -1.30 -8.01
C SER A 359 7.05 -2.00 -9.34
N THR A 360 5.77 -2.20 -9.64
CA THR A 360 5.28 -2.85 -10.87
C THR A 360 5.34 -1.93 -12.10
N GLY A 361 5.41 -0.62 -11.86
CA GLY A 361 5.31 0.41 -12.90
C GLY A 361 3.89 0.90 -13.19
N VAL A 362 2.85 0.29 -12.62
CA VAL A 362 1.44 0.65 -12.88
C VAL A 362 1.10 2.08 -12.47
N HIS A 363 1.60 2.52 -11.32
CA HIS A 363 1.11 3.76 -10.70
C HIS A 363 1.86 5.02 -11.11
N GLY A 364 3.07 4.89 -11.63
CA GLY A 364 3.91 6.04 -11.95
C GLY A 364 4.06 6.98 -10.75
N ALA A 365 3.89 8.27 -10.96
CA ALA A 365 4.06 9.27 -9.92
C ALA A 365 2.83 9.47 -9.02
N ASN A 366 1.65 8.93 -9.40
CA ASN A 366 0.42 9.11 -8.65
C ASN A 366 -0.59 8.00 -9.00
N ARG A 367 -1.06 7.29 -7.99
CA ARG A 367 -1.96 6.14 -8.14
C ARG A 367 -3.39 6.59 -8.39
N LEU A 368 -4.04 6.02 -9.41
CA LEU A 368 -5.49 6.12 -9.58
C LEU A 368 -6.21 5.39 -8.44
N ALA A 369 -7.30 5.97 -7.95
CA ALA A 369 -8.09 5.39 -6.87
C ALA A 369 -8.53 3.96 -7.18
N SER A 370 -8.63 3.12 -6.15
CA SER A 370 -9.11 1.72 -6.22
C SER A 370 -8.33 0.76 -7.13
N ASN A 371 -7.16 1.17 -7.68
CA ASN A 371 -6.27 0.29 -8.44
C ASN A 371 -5.39 -0.60 -7.55
N SER A 372 -5.15 -0.28 -6.26
CA SER A 372 -4.18 -1.02 -5.43
C SER A 372 -4.61 -2.45 -5.11
N LEU A 373 -5.89 -2.68 -4.80
CA LEU A 373 -6.38 -4.04 -4.58
C LEU A 373 -6.38 -4.85 -5.89
N LEU A 374 -6.67 -4.21 -7.02
CA LEU A 374 -6.58 -4.84 -8.32
C LEU A 374 -5.15 -5.21 -8.68
N GLU A 375 -4.18 -4.32 -8.44
CA GLU A 375 -2.76 -4.59 -8.61
C GLU A 375 -2.31 -5.79 -7.78
N GLY A 376 -2.70 -5.80 -6.49
CA GLY A 376 -2.42 -6.92 -5.59
C GLY A 376 -2.96 -8.26 -6.09
N LEU A 377 -4.08 -8.28 -6.80
CA LEU A 377 -4.64 -9.49 -7.42
C LEU A 377 -3.91 -9.88 -8.71
N VAL A 378 -3.78 -8.93 -9.64
CA VAL A 378 -3.26 -9.21 -10.98
C VAL A 378 -1.78 -9.60 -10.92
N PHE A 379 -0.94 -8.80 -10.25
CA PHE A 379 0.50 -9.09 -10.21
C PHE A 379 0.84 -10.23 -9.25
N ALA A 380 0.06 -10.47 -8.21
CA ALA A 380 0.20 -11.68 -7.39
C ALA A 380 -0.15 -12.96 -8.15
N ASP A 381 -1.18 -12.92 -9.00
CA ASP A 381 -1.51 -14.03 -9.89
C ASP A 381 -0.38 -14.35 -10.86
N ARG A 382 0.17 -13.33 -11.50
CA ARG A 382 1.30 -13.46 -12.42
C ARG A 382 2.53 -14.01 -11.72
N ALA A 383 2.86 -13.47 -10.53
CA ALA A 383 3.98 -13.96 -9.71
C ALA A 383 3.79 -15.42 -9.31
N GLY A 384 2.60 -15.80 -8.84
CA GLY A 384 2.30 -17.18 -8.46
C GLY A 384 2.43 -18.17 -9.62
N ARG A 385 1.87 -17.85 -10.81
CA ARG A 385 1.97 -18.69 -12.00
C ARG A 385 3.41 -18.80 -12.51
N ALA A 386 4.11 -17.68 -12.62
CA ALA A 386 5.49 -17.67 -13.09
C ALA A 386 6.41 -18.42 -12.15
N LEU A 387 6.27 -18.21 -10.83
CA LEU A 387 7.04 -18.93 -9.83
C LEU A 387 6.76 -20.43 -9.87
N ALA A 388 5.50 -20.86 -9.98
CA ALA A 388 5.15 -22.27 -10.13
C ALA A 388 5.80 -22.90 -11.37
N THR A 389 5.86 -22.16 -12.47
CA THR A 389 6.54 -22.60 -13.70
C THR A 389 8.05 -22.71 -13.51
N ASP A 390 8.67 -21.71 -12.88
CA ASP A 390 10.11 -21.70 -12.60
C ASP A 390 10.50 -22.86 -11.67
N LEU A 391 9.68 -23.14 -10.64
CA LEU A 391 9.92 -24.25 -9.72
C LEU A 391 9.81 -25.64 -10.39
N ARG A 392 8.88 -25.80 -11.33
CA ARG A 392 8.77 -27.04 -12.13
C ARG A 392 9.96 -27.25 -13.07
N ALA A 393 10.53 -26.17 -13.58
CA ALA A 393 11.68 -26.22 -14.50
C ALA A 393 13.03 -26.41 -13.77
N GLN A 394 13.11 -26.05 -12.50
CA GLN A 394 14.32 -26.21 -11.70
C GLN A 394 14.39 -27.64 -11.15
N SER A 395 15.39 -28.42 -11.63
CA SER A 395 15.87 -29.57 -10.87
C SER A 395 16.52 -29.02 -9.60
N SER A 396 15.83 -29.10 -8.46
CA SER A 396 16.26 -28.48 -7.20
C SER A 396 17.69 -28.90 -6.85
N PRO A 397 18.69 -27.99 -6.78
CA PRO A 397 19.95 -28.33 -6.13
C PRO A 397 19.66 -28.59 -4.63
N PRO A 398 20.32 -29.58 -3.99
CA PRO A 398 20.21 -29.76 -2.58
C PRO A 398 20.69 -28.47 -1.88
N VAL A 399 19.83 -27.87 -1.09
CA VAL A 399 20.20 -26.72 -0.24
C VAL A 399 21.11 -27.28 0.84
N SER A 400 22.40 -26.93 0.79
CA SER A 400 23.36 -27.30 1.82
C SER A 400 22.97 -26.59 3.12
N GLY A 401 22.66 -27.38 4.17
CA GLY A 401 22.38 -26.82 5.49
C GLY A 401 23.66 -26.28 6.12
N GLY A 402 23.89 -24.96 6.04
CA GLY A 402 24.83 -24.28 6.91
C GLY A 402 24.32 -24.25 8.37
N PRO A 403 25.19 -24.04 9.38
CA PRO A 403 24.76 -23.99 10.78
C PRO A 403 23.71 -22.90 10.96
N GLU A 404 22.58 -23.27 11.54
CA GLU A 404 21.53 -22.33 11.95
C GLU A 404 22.08 -21.44 13.06
N THR A 405 22.37 -20.18 12.73
CA THR A 405 22.70 -19.19 13.75
C THR A 405 21.43 -18.90 14.53
N ALA A 406 21.44 -19.17 15.83
CA ALA A 406 20.30 -18.84 16.69
C ALA A 406 19.99 -17.33 16.57
N ILE A 407 18.75 -17.01 16.17
CA ILE A 407 18.28 -15.65 16.09
C ILE A 407 17.87 -15.23 17.50
N GLN A 408 18.62 -14.32 18.10
CA GLN A 408 18.25 -13.79 19.41
C GLN A 408 16.98 -12.97 19.32
N ARG A 409 16.10 -13.11 20.30
CA ARG A 409 14.96 -12.24 20.48
C ARG A 409 15.42 -10.81 20.75
N ASP A 410 14.59 -9.90 20.33
CA ASP A 410 14.63 -8.50 20.74
C ASP A 410 14.78 -8.41 22.28
N THR A 411 15.85 -7.76 22.71
CA THR A 411 16.17 -7.56 24.13
C THR A 411 15.34 -6.44 24.78
N GLY A 412 14.35 -5.89 24.06
CA GLY A 412 13.61 -4.68 24.42
C GLY A 412 14.22 -3.39 23.84
N ALA A 413 15.29 -3.51 23.06
CA ALA A 413 15.96 -2.37 22.43
C ALA A 413 15.06 -1.61 21.46
N ASP A 414 14.23 -2.32 20.68
CA ASP A 414 13.25 -1.67 19.80
C ASP A 414 12.17 -0.92 20.60
N ALA A 415 11.69 -1.45 21.72
CA ALA A 415 10.76 -0.74 22.59
C ALA A 415 11.40 0.50 23.23
N ALA A 416 12.66 0.40 23.65
CA ALA A 416 13.44 1.54 24.16
C ALA A 416 13.71 2.60 23.08
N SER A 417 13.63 2.24 21.79
CA SER A 417 13.86 3.13 20.66
C SER A 417 12.59 3.85 20.16
N GLU A 418 11.42 3.68 20.80
CA GLU A 418 10.18 4.36 20.40
C GLU A 418 10.30 5.91 20.37
N PRO A 419 11.04 6.58 21.28
CA PRO A 419 11.29 8.01 21.15
C PRO A 419 12.03 8.38 19.84
N ILE A 420 12.99 7.56 19.40
CA ILE A 420 13.71 7.75 18.14
C ILE A 420 12.77 7.61 16.96
N LEU A 421 11.89 6.60 16.98
CA LEU A 421 10.89 6.40 15.93
C LEU A 421 9.84 7.52 15.90
N ALA A 422 9.46 8.06 17.07
CA ALA A 422 8.56 9.22 17.15
C ALA A 422 9.20 10.45 16.49
N GLU A 423 10.46 10.74 16.81
CA GLU A 423 11.22 11.84 16.19
C GLU A 423 11.38 11.63 14.67
N MET A 424 11.70 10.42 14.22
CA MET A 424 11.76 10.06 12.79
C MET A 424 10.43 10.34 12.08
N ARG A 425 9.29 9.93 12.66
CA ARG A 425 7.96 10.13 12.07
C ARG A 425 7.62 11.60 11.90
N GLU A 426 7.89 12.43 12.91
CA GLU A 426 7.69 13.87 12.82
C GLU A 426 8.59 14.51 11.77
N LEU A 427 9.87 14.11 11.75
CA LEU A 427 10.84 14.58 10.77
C LEU A 427 10.41 14.24 9.34
N MET A 428 9.98 13.00 9.08
CA MET A 428 9.51 12.56 7.77
C MET A 428 8.25 13.32 7.35
N THR A 429 7.32 13.54 8.27
CA THR A 429 6.09 14.29 8.00
C THR A 429 6.37 15.74 7.64
N ALA A 430 7.24 16.40 8.39
CA ALA A 430 7.55 17.82 8.19
C ALA A 430 8.43 18.08 6.97
N ASN A 431 9.43 17.22 6.70
CA ASN A 431 10.50 17.51 5.74
C ASN A 431 10.44 16.66 4.46
N VAL A 432 9.80 15.48 4.49
CA VAL A 432 9.72 14.53 3.38
C VAL A 432 8.25 14.25 2.99
N GLY A 433 7.34 15.13 3.43
CA GLY A 433 5.89 15.02 3.25
C GLY A 433 5.38 15.51 1.89
N LEU A 434 4.21 16.18 1.92
CA LEU A 434 3.50 16.68 0.75
C LEU A 434 4.29 17.72 -0.05
N GLN A 435 5.07 18.56 0.62
CA GLN A 435 5.91 19.58 -0.01
C GLN A 435 7.34 19.45 0.50
N ARG A 436 8.27 19.44 -0.41
CA ARG A 436 9.70 19.19 -0.16
C ARG A 436 10.53 20.32 -0.78
N SER A 437 11.76 20.50 -0.27
CA SER A 437 12.78 21.40 -0.83
C SER A 437 14.16 20.81 -0.63
N GLU A 438 15.20 21.32 -1.29
CA GLU A 438 16.58 20.88 -1.03
C GLU A 438 16.92 21.04 0.45
N GLY A 439 16.56 22.21 1.04
CA GLY A 439 16.83 22.48 2.46
C GLY A 439 16.13 21.51 3.40
N SER A 440 14.84 21.23 3.20
CA SER A 440 14.11 20.29 4.06
C SER A 440 14.60 18.86 3.91
N LEU A 441 14.92 18.41 2.69
CA LEU A 441 15.43 17.08 2.44
C LEU A 441 16.86 16.87 2.96
N LEU A 442 17.74 17.88 2.83
CA LEU A 442 19.09 17.83 3.39
C LEU A 442 19.04 17.78 4.92
N HIS A 443 18.20 18.59 5.55
CA HIS A 443 17.98 18.55 7.00
C HIS A 443 17.51 17.15 7.44
N ALA A 444 16.51 16.59 6.74
CA ALA A 444 16.04 15.23 7.04
C ALA A 444 17.16 14.18 6.91
N GLU A 445 17.97 14.22 5.86
CA GLU A 445 19.12 13.29 5.70
C GLU A 445 20.10 13.36 6.87
N GLN A 446 20.44 14.58 7.33
CA GLN A 446 21.34 14.80 8.47
C GLN A 446 20.76 14.25 9.76
N GLU A 447 19.51 14.58 10.07
CA GLU A 447 18.85 14.14 11.30
C GLU A 447 18.59 12.62 11.31
N LEU A 448 18.16 12.03 10.19
CA LEU A 448 18.02 10.57 10.08
C LEU A 448 19.38 9.85 10.29
N THR A 449 20.47 10.46 9.87
CA THR A 449 21.81 9.92 10.12
C THR A 449 22.18 10.00 11.60
N ARG A 450 21.87 11.13 12.26
CA ARG A 450 22.05 11.30 13.71
C ARG A 450 21.23 10.26 14.50
N LEU A 451 19.94 10.10 14.16
CA LEU A 451 19.05 9.12 14.80
C LEU A 451 19.57 7.69 14.64
N ALA A 452 20.04 7.32 13.44
CA ALA A 452 20.63 6.01 13.22
C ALA A 452 21.88 5.76 14.07
N GLY A 453 22.71 6.78 14.27
CA GLY A 453 23.88 6.70 15.16
C GLY A 453 23.54 6.62 16.65
N ALA A 454 22.38 7.11 17.06
CA ALA A 454 21.88 7.04 18.43
C ALA A 454 21.08 5.76 18.74
N THR A 455 20.76 4.97 17.72
CA THR A 455 19.95 3.74 17.86
C THR A 455 20.81 2.58 18.40
N PRO A 456 20.37 1.84 19.44
CA PRO A 456 21.06 0.65 19.91
C PRO A 456 21.26 -0.38 18.78
N LEU A 457 22.44 -1.04 18.75
CA LEU A 457 22.81 -1.94 17.65
C LEU A 457 21.85 -3.14 17.48
N ASP A 458 21.20 -3.57 18.53
CA ASP A 458 20.25 -4.67 18.57
C ASP A 458 18.80 -4.25 18.29
N ALA A 459 18.52 -2.95 18.13
CA ALA A 459 17.21 -2.41 17.72
C ALA A 459 17.04 -2.50 16.20
N TRP A 460 16.99 -3.70 15.67
CA TRP A 460 17.00 -3.96 14.21
C TRP A 460 15.75 -3.43 13.48
N ARG A 461 14.57 -3.43 14.13
CA ARG A 461 13.35 -2.85 13.53
C ARG A 461 13.49 -1.34 13.35
N THR A 462 14.05 -0.68 14.35
CA THR A 462 14.32 0.76 14.32
C THR A 462 15.34 1.10 13.25
N HIS A 463 16.44 0.33 13.15
CA HIS A 463 17.43 0.50 12.08
C HIS A 463 16.82 0.31 10.70
N ASN A 464 15.95 -0.67 10.48
CA ASN A 464 15.28 -0.90 9.21
C ASN A 464 14.37 0.27 8.82
N GLN A 465 13.59 0.81 9.75
CA GLN A 465 12.73 1.97 9.50
C GLN A 465 13.56 3.22 9.16
N LEU A 466 14.62 3.51 9.91
CA LEU A 466 15.54 4.61 9.65
C LEU A 466 16.27 4.44 8.30
N LEU A 467 16.67 3.23 7.95
CA LEU A 467 17.25 2.91 6.64
C LEU A 467 16.28 3.30 5.51
N VAL A 468 15.04 2.84 5.56
CA VAL A 468 14.05 3.12 4.51
C VAL A 468 13.71 4.61 4.48
N ALA A 469 13.56 5.27 5.62
CA ALA A 469 13.35 6.71 5.69
C ALA A 469 14.49 7.49 4.98
N ARG A 470 15.74 7.11 5.20
CA ARG A 470 16.91 7.68 4.51
C ARG A 470 16.89 7.40 3.01
N LEU A 471 16.55 6.18 2.59
CA LEU A 471 16.46 5.83 1.16
C LEU A 471 15.40 6.67 0.44
N ILE A 472 14.21 6.84 1.04
CA ILE A 472 13.15 7.71 0.52
C ILE A 472 13.63 9.16 0.42
N THR A 473 14.26 9.67 1.47
CA THR A 473 14.75 11.05 1.52
C THR A 473 15.81 11.30 0.44
N THR A 474 16.77 10.38 0.30
CA THR A 474 17.82 10.46 -0.72
C THR A 474 17.24 10.37 -2.14
N ALA A 475 16.28 9.48 -2.39
CA ALA A 475 15.59 9.38 -3.67
C ALA A 475 14.84 10.69 -4.00
N ALA A 476 14.09 11.23 -3.03
CA ALA A 476 13.36 12.49 -3.16
C ALA A 476 14.30 13.68 -3.44
N ARG A 477 15.48 13.71 -2.83
CA ARG A 477 16.48 14.76 -3.02
C ARG A 477 17.13 14.69 -4.42
N ARG A 478 17.38 13.47 -4.92
CA ARG A 478 17.97 13.23 -6.26
C ARG A 478 17.00 13.60 -7.38
N ARG A 479 15.69 13.43 -7.17
CA ARG A 479 14.66 13.80 -8.16
C ARG A 479 14.41 15.31 -8.14
N ARG A 480 14.97 16.01 -9.11
CA ARG A 480 14.90 17.49 -9.24
C ARG A 480 13.77 17.91 -10.16
N GLU A 481 12.56 17.48 -9.85
CA GLU A 481 11.32 17.85 -10.55
C GLU A 481 10.12 17.81 -9.57
N SER A 482 8.97 18.31 -9.99
CA SER A 482 7.70 18.10 -9.30
C SER A 482 6.77 17.30 -10.18
N ARG A 483 6.33 16.14 -9.70
CA ARG A 483 5.49 15.21 -10.44
C ARG A 483 4.64 14.39 -9.47
N GLY A 484 3.32 14.32 -9.69
CA GLY A 484 2.38 13.54 -8.88
C GLY A 484 2.54 13.75 -7.37
N GLY A 485 2.79 12.67 -6.65
CA GLY A 485 3.02 12.67 -5.20
C GLY A 485 4.36 13.27 -4.76
N HIS A 486 5.29 13.54 -5.68
CA HIS A 486 6.58 14.15 -5.38
C HIS A 486 6.55 15.65 -5.76
N ARG A 487 6.46 16.55 -4.78
CA ARG A 487 6.39 17.98 -4.98
C ARG A 487 7.59 18.69 -4.36
N ARG A 488 8.35 19.38 -5.22
CA ARG A 488 9.53 20.19 -4.84
C ARG A 488 9.19 21.69 -5.02
N SER A 489 9.29 22.47 -3.94
CA SER A 489 9.05 23.92 -4.02
C SER A 489 10.16 24.65 -4.80
N ASP A 490 11.36 24.10 -4.78
CA ASP A 490 12.54 24.59 -5.52
C ASP A 490 12.60 24.08 -6.98
N TYR A 491 11.77 23.11 -7.35
CA TYR A 491 11.56 22.63 -8.72
C TYR A 491 10.05 22.56 -9.02
N PRO A 492 9.35 23.72 -9.11
CA PRO A 492 7.93 23.73 -9.42
C PRO A 492 7.66 23.11 -10.79
N PRO A 493 6.46 22.57 -11.06
CA PRO A 493 6.11 22.08 -12.38
C PRO A 493 6.30 23.19 -13.40
N ALA A 494 6.75 22.83 -14.60
CA ALA A 494 6.72 23.77 -15.73
C ALA A 494 5.28 24.28 -15.87
N ALA A 495 5.09 25.59 -15.89
CA ALA A 495 3.78 26.18 -16.15
C ALA A 495 3.25 25.54 -17.43
N LEU A 496 2.10 24.86 -17.36
CA LEU A 496 1.41 24.41 -18.55
C LEU A 496 1.26 25.65 -19.45
N LYS A 497 1.95 25.66 -20.59
CA LYS A 497 1.69 26.65 -21.63
C LYS A 497 0.21 26.53 -21.93
N ARG A 498 -0.60 27.50 -21.49
CA ARG A 498 -1.97 27.62 -21.97
C ARG A 498 -1.82 27.83 -23.47
N GLU A 499 -2.08 26.79 -24.24
CA GLU A 499 -2.36 26.93 -25.66
C GLU A 499 -3.63 27.79 -25.72
N THR A 500 -3.45 29.08 -25.94
CA THR A 500 -4.50 29.94 -26.40
C THR A 500 -4.79 29.54 -27.83
N ALA A 501 -5.83 28.74 -28.03
CA ALA A 501 -6.51 28.57 -29.31
C ALA A 501 -7.70 29.50 -29.36
#